data_526962882c25547d459a7384b3068a92
#
_entry.id   526962882c25547d459a7384b3068a92
#
_cell.length_a   1.000
_cell.length_b   1.000
_cell.length_c   1.000
_cell.angle_alpha   90.00
_cell.angle_beta   90.00
_cell.angle_gamma   90.00
#
_symmetry.space_group_name_H-M   'P 1'
#
loop_
_entity.id
_entity.type
_entity.pdbx_description
1 polymer ?
#
loop_
_entity_poly.entity_id
_entity_poly.type
_entity_poly.pdbx_seq_one_letter_code
_entity_poly.pdbx_strand_id
1 'polypeptide(L)'
;MKHIKFCLSLLLAITLASCASKEDKANKLIKDYMYENLYDFESYEPMKTTIDTMYTDIRFDKEAYALALVAGDKLDKVNDYLAEVRSAQTSMDIWSDSGTSYGRSKYNEAKDKCRDNLNAARKYMREMYAAMLLILDRNEALEQNEKGEAIGWKVGHRFRCKTKGGNSTIGEYVFVMDKDLKEIIATFDIDEEDYKAAVDFIEETLTKTKESIQQEIDDIKEDLD
;
A
#
# COMPACT_ATOMS: atom_id res chain seq x y z
N MET A 1 -59.89 -21.36 -20.54
CA MET A 1 -59.31 -20.00 -20.60
C MET A 1 -58.89 -19.40 -19.25
N LYS A 2 -59.47 -19.77 -18.11
CA LYS A 2 -59.09 -19.28 -16.77
C LYS A 2 -57.71 -19.80 -16.30
N HIS A 3 -57.29 -21.00 -16.68
CA HIS A 3 -56.03 -21.60 -16.27
C HIS A 3 -54.79 -21.03 -17.00
N ILE A 4 -54.98 -20.55 -18.25
CA ILE A 4 -53.86 -19.93 -19.04
C ILE A 4 -53.46 -18.57 -18.45
N LYS A 5 -54.43 -17.80 -17.95
CA LYS A 5 -54.12 -16.48 -17.31
C LYS A 5 -53.42 -16.64 -15.97
N PHE A 6 -53.67 -17.72 -15.23
CA PHE A 6 -53.00 -18.01 -13.96
C PHE A 6 -51.54 -18.45 -14.18
N CYS A 7 -51.26 -19.29 -15.17
CA CYS A 7 -49.89 -19.68 -15.52
C CYS A 7 -49.05 -18.49 -16.04
N LEU A 8 -49.67 -17.58 -16.82
CA LEU A 8 -48.96 -16.41 -17.33
C LEU A 8 -48.57 -15.42 -16.22
N SER A 9 -49.43 -15.22 -15.21
CA SER A 9 -49.13 -14.38 -14.05
C SER A 9 -48.09 -14.99 -13.12
N LEU A 10 -48.02 -16.32 -13.00
CA LEU A 10 -47.02 -17.01 -12.22
C LEU A 10 -45.64 -16.96 -12.90
N LEU A 11 -45.56 -17.08 -14.24
CA LEU A 11 -44.31 -16.92 -14.99
C LEU A 11 -43.76 -15.49 -14.90
N LEU A 12 -44.65 -14.47 -14.89
CA LEU A 12 -44.22 -13.07 -14.75
C LEU A 12 -43.66 -12.77 -13.34
N ALA A 13 -44.22 -13.44 -12.31
CA ALA A 13 -43.73 -13.27 -10.93
C ALA A 13 -42.35 -13.91 -10.69
N ILE A 14 -42.02 -14.97 -11.42
CA ILE A 14 -40.71 -15.65 -11.31
C ILE A 14 -39.57 -14.85 -11.97
N THR A 15 -39.87 -14.04 -12.99
CA THR A 15 -38.90 -13.20 -13.66
C THR A 15 -38.51 -11.93 -12.88
N LEU A 16 -39.26 -11.55 -11.85
CA LEU A 16 -38.95 -10.41 -10.98
C LEU A 16 -38.10 -10.78 -9.75
N ALA A 17 -37.80 -12.05 -9.54
CA ALA A 17 -37.15 -12.54 -8.31
C ALA A 17 -35.64 -12.78 -8.44
N SER A 18 -34.96 -12.33 -9.51
CA SER A 18 -33.52 -12.67 -9.65
C SER A 18 -32.74 -11.71 -10.51
N CYS A 19 -32.57 -10.49 -10.01
CA CYS A 19 -31.36 -9.73 -10.35
C CYS A 19 -31.08 -8.72 -9.23
N ALA A 20 -30.37 -9.16 -8.21
CA ALA A 20 -29.69 -8.19 -7.33
C ALA A 20 -28.88 -7.28 -8.22
N SER A 21 -29.08 -5.98 -8.11
CA SER A 21 -28.29 -5.00 -8.88
C SER A 21 -26.80 -5.16 -8.55
N LYS A 22 -25.92 -4.64 -9.41
CA LYS A 22 -24.47 -4.61 -9.09
C LYS A 22 -24.24 -3.92 -7.74
N GLU A 23 -25.00 -2.86 -7.48
CA GLU A 23 -24.94 -2.12 -6.22
C GLU A 23 -25.34 -2.97 -5.03
N ASP A 24 -26.42 -3.77 -5.14
CA ASP A 24 -26.85 -4.65 -4.05
C ASP A 24 -25.80 -5.71 -3.71
N LYS A 25 -25.17 -6.30 -4.74
CA LYS A 25 -24.09 -7.28 -4.56
C LYS A 25 -22.87 -6.66 -3.91
N ALA A 26 -22.41 -5.51 -4.41
CA ALA A 26 -21.27 -4.81 -3.85
C ALA A 26 -21.53 -4.37 -2.41
N ASN A 27 -22.70 -3.76 -2.13
CA ASN A 27 -23.06 -3.33 -0.78
C ASN A 27 -23.16 -4.49 0.20
N LYS A 28 -23.58 -5.69 -0.26
CA LYS A 28 -23.57 -6.89 0.58
C LYS A 28 -22.17 -7.29 0.96
N LEU A 29 -21.25 -7.39 0.00
CA LEU A 29 -19.84 -7.73 0.26
C LEU A 29 -19.18 -6.70 1.19
N ILE A 30 -19.43 -5.42 0.96
CA ILE A 30 -18.92 -4.33 1.81
C ILE A 30 -19.46 -4.48 3.23
N LYS A 31 -20.76 -4.73 3.40
CA LYS A 31 -21.37 -4.88 4.72
C LYS A 31 -20.79 -6.07 5.47
N ASP A 32 -20.59 -7.19 4.79
CA ASP A 32 -19.98 -8.39 5.37
C ASP A 32 -18.52 -8.09 5.79
N TYR A 33 -17.74 -7.41 4.95
CA TYR A 33 -16.38 -6.96 5.27
C TYR A 33 -16.35 -6.00 6.47
N MET A 34 -17.24 -4.99 6.50
CA MET A 34 -17.33 -4.02 7.60
C MET A 34 -17.70 -4.69 8.91
N TYR A 35 -18.58 -5.70 8.88
CA TYR A 35 -18.96 -6.47 10.06
C TYR A 35 -17.76 -7.18 10.68
N GLU A 36 -16.85 -7.71 9.87
CA GLU A 36 -15.65 -8.43 10.33
C GLU A 36 -14.52 -7.51 10.77
N ASN A 37 -14.43 -6.29 10.21
CA ASN A 37 -13.25 -5.44 10.34
C ASN A 37 -13.47 -4.17 11.18
N LEU A 38 -14.71 -3.68 11.35
CA LEU A 38 -14.97 -2.52 12.18
C LEU A 38 -15.01 -2.88 13.68
N TYR A 39 -14.43 -2.04 14.50
CA TYR A 39 -14.46 -2.19 15.96
C TYR A 39 -15.89 -2.13 16.51
N ASP A 40 -16.72 -1.23 16.01
CA ASP A 40 -18.11 -1.00 16.42
C ASP A 40 -19.01 -0.96 15.17
N PHE A 41 -19.34 -2.15 14.68
CA PHE A 41 -20.21 -2.29 13.51
C PHE A 41 -21.64 -1.79 13.75
N GLU A 42 -22.12 -1.75 15.00
CA GLU A 42 -23.47 -1.23 15.31
C GLU A 42 -23.57 0.27 15.01
N SER A 43 -22.43 0.98 15.05
CA SER A 43 -22.35 2.40 14.71
C SER A 43 -22.08 2.66 13.22
N TYR A 44 -21.98 1.62 12.40
CA TYR A 44 -21.71 1.75 10.97
C TYR A 44 -22.91 2.31 10.21
N GLU A 45 -22.68 3.44 9.54
CA GLU A 45 -23.66 4.12 8.67
C GLU A 45 -23.04 4.31 7.27
N PRO A 46 -23.51 3.59 6.24
CA PRO A 46 -23.09 3.84 4.87
C PRO A 46 -23.56 5.22 4.40
N MET A 47 -22.66 6.01 3.82
CA MET A 47 -22.96 7.36 3.34
C MET A 47 -23.06 7.42 1.82
N LYS A 48 -22.11 6.80 1.13
CA LYS A 48 -22.02 6.83 -0.34
C LYS A 48 -21.27 5.61 -0.84
N THR A 49 -21.79 4.96 -1.87
CA THR A 49 -21.09 3.92 -2.65
C THR A 49 -21.05 4.35 -4.11
N THR A 50 -19.88 4.23 -4.74
CA THR A 50 -19.68 4.43 -6.18
C THR A 50 -19.11 3.16 -6.76
N ILE A 51 -19.54 2.79 -7.97
CA ILE A 51 -19.06 1.57 -8.64
C ILE A 51 -18.58 1.97 -10.02
N ASP A 52 -17.30 1.78 -10.26
CA ASP A 52 -16.65 2.03 -11.53
C ASP A 52 -16.03 0.74 -12.08
N THR A 53 -15.92 0.64 -13.39
CA THR A 53 -15.19 -0.45 -14.02
C THR A 53 -13.73 -0.37 -13.63
N MET A 54 -13.18 -1.49 -13.13
CA MET A 54 -11.75 -1.58 -12.81
C MET A 54 -10.97 -2.07 -14.02
N TYR A 55 -9.99 -1.29 -14.42
CA TYR A 55 -8.91 -1.66 -15.31
C TYR A 55 -7.63 -1.88 -14.49
N THR A 56 -6.61 -2.46 -15.10
CA THR A 56 -5.30 -2.59 -14.44
C THR A 56 -4.77 -1.22 -14.03
N ASP A 57 -4.54 -1.07 -12.73
CA ASP A 57 -3.99 0.15 -12.12
C ASP A 57 -3.12 -0.26 -10.92
N ILE A 58 -1.82 -0.02 -11.02
CA ILE A 58 -0.85 -0.43 -10.01
C ILE A 58 -1.13 0.16 -8.63
N ARG A 59 -1.77 1.33 -8.54
CA ARG A 59 -2.14 1.98 -7.28
C ARG A 59 -3.16 1.19 -6.46
N PHE A 60 -3.91 0.31 -7.13
CA PHE A 60 -4.88 -0.61 -6.54
C PHE A 60 -4.43 -2.08 -6.68
N ASP A 61 -3.15 -2.31 -6.91
CA ASP A 61 -2.56 -3.64 -6.91
C ASP A 61 -2.03 -3.99 -5.51
N LYS A 62 -2.55 -5.07 -4.94
CA LYS A 62 -2.22 -5.50 -3.57
C LYS A 62 -0.73 -5.82 -3.39
N GLU A 63 -0.09 -6.38 -4.42
CA GLU A 63 1.33 -6.74 -4.35
C GLU A 63 2.22 -5.50 -4.42
N ALA A 64 1.93 -4.57 -5.33
CA ALA A 64 2.65 -3.32 -5.42
C ALA A 64 2.49 -2.48 -4.14
N TYR A 65 1.30 -2.43 -3.57
CA TYR A 65 1.05 -1.77 -2.29
C TYR A 65 1.88 -2.38 -1.15
N ALA A 66 1.90 -3.71 -1.02
CA ALA A 66 2.70 -4.38 0.00
C ALA A 66 4.21 -4.13 -0.18
N LEU A 67 4.71 -4.11 -1.43
CA LEU A 67 6.10 -3.78 -1.74
C LEU A 67 6.44 -2.34 -1.37
N ALA A 68 5.55 -1.40 -1.63
CA ALA A 68 5.74 0.01 -1.28
C ALA A 68 5.80 0.21 0.25
N LEU A 69 4.95 -0.45 1.03
CA LEU A 69 5.04 -0.41 2.50
C LEU A 69 6.36 -0.97 3.01
N VAL A 70 6.83 -2.10 2.44
CA VAL A 70 8.14 -2.67 2.79
C VAL A 70 9.26 -1.69 2.44
N ALA A 71 9.21 -1.05 1.28
CA ALA A 71 10.22 -0.09 0.87
C ALA A 71 10.23 1.15 1.77
N GLY A 72 9.07 1.64 2.18
CA GLY A 72 8.93 2.74 3.16
C GLY A 72 9.59 2.41 4.50
N ASP A 73 9.33 1.22 5.07
CA ASP A 73 10.03 0.74 6.28
C ASP A 73 11.57 0.74 6.11
N LYS A 74 12.06 0.37 4.93
CA LYS A 74 13.51 0.41 4.66
C LYS A 74 14.04 1.83 4.56
N LEU A 75 13.30 2.73 3.93
CA LEU A 75 13.66 4.14 3.83
C LEU A 75 13.75 4.80 5.21
N ASP A 76 12.82 4.51 6.11
CA ASP A 76 12.85 5.00 7.48
C ASP A 76 14.10 4.53 8.21
N LYS A 77 14.46 3.23 8.08
CA LYS A 77 15.71 2.70 8.65
C LYS A 77 16.97 3.36 8.07
N VAL A 78 16.97 3.63 6.76
CA VAL A 78 18.08 4.39 6.13
C VAL A 78 18.22 5.76 6.79
N ASN A 79 17.11 6.49 6.96
CA ASN A 79 17.12 7.82 7.57
C ASN A 79 17.62 7.78 9.03
N ASP A 80 17.20 6.79 9.82
CA ASP A 80 17.63 6.58 11.19
C ASP A 80 19.15 6.35 11.28
N TYR A 81 19.68 5.42 10.46
CA TYR A 81 21.12 5.14 10.43
C TYR A 81 21.93 6.33 9.92
N LEU A 82 21.44 7.09 8.95
CA LEU A 82 22.12 8.31 8.49
C LEU A 82 22.10 9.42 9.55
N ALA A 83 21.09 9.48 10.42
CA ALA A 83 21.09 10.38 11.58
C ALA A 83 22.18 9.99 12.58
N GLU A 84 22.34 8.67 12.85
CA GLU A 84 23.44 8.17 13.70
C GLU A 84 24.84 8.41 13.08
N VAL A 85 24.97 8.29 11.76
CA VAL A 85 26.21 8.64 11.04
C VAL A 85 26.56 10.11 11.29
N ARG A 86 25.61 11.03 11.13
CA ARG A 86 25.85 12.48 11.39
C ARG A 86 26.25 12.74 12.84
N SER A 87 25.63 12.05 13.80
CA SER A 87 25.98 12.14 15.21
C SER A 87 27.40 11.64 15.50
N ALA A 88 27.78 10.52 14.89
CA ALA A 88 29.13 9.97 14.99
C ALA A 88 30.20 10.90 14.36
N GLN A 89 29.90 11.49 13.18
CA GLN A 89 30.77 12.47 12.53
C GLN A 89 31.00 13.70 13.42
N THR A 90 29.94 14.24 14.04
CA THR A 90 30.06 15.35 15.00
C THR A 90 30.97 14.96 16.17
N SER A 91 30.84 13.72 16.68
CA SER A 91 31.74 13.23 17.75
C SER A 91 33.21 13.09 17.29
N MET A 92 33.45 12.64 16.06
CA MET A 92 34.78 12.59 15.48
C MET A 92 35.39 13.99 15.41
N ASP A 93 34.63 14.99 14.96
CA ASP A 93 35.09 16.38 14.85
C ASP A 93 35.51 16.94 16.23
N ILE A 94 34.70 16.68 17.28
CA ILE A 94 35.02 17.11 18.64
C ILE A 94 36.31 16.53 19.16
N TRP A 95 36.65 15.30 18.82
CA TRP A 95 37.81 14.58 19.34
C TRP A 95 39.01 14.54 18.39
N SER A 96 38.90 15.09 17.16
CA SER A 96 39.92 15.05 16.11
C SER A 96 41.26 15.57 16.56
N ASP A 97 41.27 16.69 17.29
CA ASP A 97 42.49 17.39 17.71
C ASP A 97 42.93 17.00 19.13
N SER A 98 42.31 15.98 19.74
CA SER A 98 42.67 15.57 21.11
C SER A 98 44.00 14.83 21.14
N GLY A 99 45.02 15.43 21.73
CA GLY A 99 46.34 14.82 22.00
C GLY A 99 46.35 13.74 23.08
N THR A 100 45.24 13.55 23.82
CA THR A 100 45.13 12.60 24.94
C THR A 100 44.80 11.18 24.48
N SER A 101 45.18 10.16 25.27
CA SER A 101 44.79 8.78 25.00
C SER A 101 43.26 8.59 25.06
N TYR A 102 42.62 9.29 25.99
CA TYR A 102 41.15 9.28 26.12
C TYR A 102 40.47 9.85 24.85
N GLY A 103 40.90 11.01 24.37
CA GLY A 103 40.33 11.62 23.18
C GLY A 103 40.52 10.77 21.92
N ARG A 104 41.71 10.14 21.77
CA ARG A 104 41.96 9.18 20.68
C ARG A 104 41.04 7.98 20.77
N SER A 105 40.76 7.46 21.98
CA SER A 105 39.80 6.38 22.17
C SER A 105 38.41 6.79 21.74
N LYS A 106 37.96 8.00 22.12
CA LYS A 106 36.66 8.54 21.75
C LYS A 106 36.50 8.79 20.24
N TYR A 107 37.55 9.30 19.59
CA TYR A 107 37.60 9.43 18.14
C TYR A 107 37.40 8.07 17.43
N ASN A 108 38.17 7.05 17.87
CA ASN A 108 38.08 5.72 17.27
C ASN A 108 36.71 5.07 17.50
N GLU A 109 36.13 5.20 18.69
CA GLU A 109 34.78 4.74 18.99
C GLU A 109 33.74 5.40 18.05
N ALA A 110 33.84 6.71 17.84
CA ALA A 110 32.94 7.44 16.94
C ALA A 110 33.16 7.03 15.47
N LYS A 111 34.42 6.81 15.06
CA LYS A 111 34.77 6.33 13.71
C LYS A 111 34.16 4.94 13.43
N ASP A 112 34.28 4.02 14.38
CA ASP A 112 33.69 2.68 14.23
C ASP A 112 32.16 2.75 14.16
N LYS A 113 31.55 3.56 15.03
CA LYS A 113 30.09 3.82 14.95
C LYS A 113 29.66 4.39 13.60
N CYS A 114 30.41 5.37 13.07
CA CYS A 114 30.12 5.96 11.76
C CYS A 114 30.14 4.89 10.67
N ARG A 115 31.18 4.06 10.63
CA ARG A 115 31.33 2.97 9.66
C ARG A 115 30.18 1.97 9.78
N ASP A 116 29.89 1.50 11.00
CA ASP A 116 28.89 0.45 11.22
C ASP A 116 27.46 0.93 10.84
N ASN A 117 27.11 2.16 11.20
CA ASN A 117 25.84 2.76 10.82
C ASN A 117 25.75 3.04 9.31
N LEU A 118 26.84 3.46 8.66
CA LEU A 118 26.87 3.64 7.21
C LEU A 118 26.64 2.31 6.47
N ASN A 119 27.28 1.23 6.94
CA ASN A 119 27.09 -0.10 6.37
C ASN A 119 25.62 -0.59 6.57
N ALA A 120 25.03 -0.30 7.73
CA ALA A 120 23.61 -0.60 7.96
C ALA A 120 22.69 0.19 7.03
N ALA A 121 22.91 1.51 6.87
CA ALA A 121 22.16 2.34 5.94
C ALA A 121 22.25 1.80 4.50
N ARG A 122 23.45 1.48 4.02
CA ARG A 122 23.68 0.89 2.68
C ARG A 122 22.93 -0.43 2.48
N LYS A 123 22.89 -1.28 3.50
CA LYS A 123 22.11 -2.52 3.44
C LYS A 123 20.64 -2.25 3.20
N TYR A 124 20.03 -1.35 3.98
CA TYR A 124 18.61 -1.03 3.84
C TYR A 124 18.29 -0.28 2.55
N MET A 125 19.19 0.58 2.05
CA MET A 125 19.05 1.18 0.72
C MET A 125 18.97 0.14 -0.38
N ARG A 126 19.83 -0.88 -0.36
CA ARG A 126 19.74 -1.99 -1.34
C ARG A 126 18.43 -2.76 -1.25
N GLU A 127 17.94 -3.01 -0.03
CA GLU A 127 16.64 -3.68 0.17
C GLU A 127 15.47 -2.82 -0.36
N MET A 128 15.53 -1.50 -0.18
CA MET A 128 14.56 -0.55 -0.73
C MET A 128 14.60 -0.56 -2.26
N TYR A 129 15.78 -0.42 -2.87
CA TYR A 129 15.91 -0.45 -4.33
C TYR A 129 15.48 -1.79 -4.94
N ALA A 130 15.72 -2.90 -4.25
CA ALA A 130 15.21 -4.20 -4.68
C ALA A 130 13.67 -4.24 -4.71
N ALA A 131 13.00 -3.63 -3.72
CA ALA A 131 11.55 -3.52 -3.73
C ALA A 131 11.06 -2.61 -4.87
N MET A 132 11.76 -1.51 -5.18
CA MET A 132 11.44 -0.66 -6.33
C MET A 132 11.53 -1.42 -7.66
N LEU A 133 12.54 -2.26 -7.86
CA LEU A 133 12.64 -3.11 -9.07
C LEU A 133 11.45 -4.06 -9.18
N LEU A 134 11.02 -4.66 -8.08
CA LEU A 134 9.83 -5.53 -8.07
C LEU A 134 8.54 -4.77 -8.38
N ILE A 135 8.41 -3.50 -7.94
CA ILE A 135 7.28 -2.65 -8.32
C ILE A 135 7.29 -2.38 -9.83
N LEU A 136 8.45 -2.08 -10.42
CA LEU A 136 8.57 -1.89 -11.88
C LEU A 136 8.24 -3.18 -12.65
N ASP A 137 8.73 -4.34 -12.19
CA ASP A 137 8.39 -5.64 -12.78
C ASP A 137 6.88 -5.90 -12.72
N ARG A 138 6.26 -5.57 -11.57
CA ARG A 138 4.82 -5.71 -11.40
C ARG A 138 4.04 -4.80 -12.34
N ASN A 139 4.45 -3.54 -12.48
CA ASN A 139 3.82 -2.60 -13.42
C ASN A 139 3.89 -3.10 -14.86
N GLU A 140 5.05 -3.57 -15.31
CA GLU A 140 5.20 -4.15 -16.65
C GLU A 140 4.30 -5.38 -16.86
N ALA A 141 4.21 -6.26 -15.84
CA ALA A 141 3.33 -7.42 -15.90
C ALA A 141 1.85 -7.02 -16.01
N LEU A 142 1.43 -5.98 -15.26
CA LEU A 142 0.08 -5.45 -15.35
C LEU A 142 -0.21 -4.80 -16.69
N GLU A 143 0.77 -4.11 -17.29
CA GLU A 143 0.62 -3.50 -18.62
C GLU A 143 0.58 -4.53 -19.77
N GLN A 144 1.23 -5.67 -19.61
CA GLN A 144 1.23 -6.75 -20.60
C GLN A 144 -0.04 -7.60 -20.56
N ASN A 145 -0.64 -7.72 -19.36
CA ASN A 145 -1.87 -8.45 -19.18
C ASN A 145 -3.07 -7.53 -19.48
N GLU A 146 -3.84 -7.87 -20.53
CA GLU A 146 -5.19 -7.35 -20.77
C GLU A 146 -5.31 -5.82 -21.02
N LYS A 147 -4.52 -5.28 -21.96
CA LYS A 147 -4.70 -3.88 -22.39
C LYS A 147 -6.15 -3.60 -22.82
N GLY A 148 -6.89 -2.85 -21.97
CA GLY A 148 -8.23 -2.37 -22.28
C GLY A 148 -9.37 -3.31 -21.85
N GLU A 149 -9.10 -4.46 -21.25
CA GLU A 149 -10.15 -5.28 -20.64
C GLU A 149 -10.40 -4.93 -19.18
N ALA A 150 -11.69 -4.90 -18.81
CA ALA A 150 -12.08 -4.73 -17.42
C ALA A 150 -11.69 -5.98 -16.62
N ILE A 151 -10.98 -5.78 -15.50
CA ILE A 151 -10.55 -6.88 -14.61
C ILE A 151 -11.54 -7.12 -13.46
N GLY A 152 -12.45 -6.19 -13.21
CA GLY A 152 -13.43 -6.25 -12.14
C GLY A 152 -14.11 -4.91 -11.91
N TRP A 153 -14.36 -4.59 -10.65
CA TRP A 153 -15.02 -3.37 -10.20
C TRP A 153 -14.18 -2.67 -9.14
N LYS A 154 -14.05 -1.36 -9.29
CA LYS A 154 -13.54 -0.45 -8.26
C LYS A 154 -14.73 0.19 -7.55
N VAL A 155 -14.87 -0.09 -6.27
CA VAL A 155 -16.01 0.38 -5.47
C VAL A 155 -15.49 1.32 -4.38
N GLY A 156 -15.75 2.61 -4.55
CA GLY A 156 -15.51 3.61 -3.51
C GLY A 156 -16.65 3.59 -2.49
N HIS A 157 -16.33 3.53 -1.21
CA HIS A 157 -17.29 3.46 -0.14
C HIS A 157 -16.94 4.39 1.01
N ARG A 158 -17.80 5.38 1.23
CA ARG A 158 -17.71 6.34 2.33
C ARG A 158 -18.73 6.01 3.40
N PHE A 159 -18.31 5.97 4.63
CA PHE A 159 -19.14 5.58 5.76
C PHE A 159 -18.80 6.37 7.02
N ARG A 160 -19.67 6.32 8.01
CA ARG A 160 -19.44 6.81 9.35
C ARG A 160 -19.43 5.64 10.33
N CYS A 161 -18.56 5.68 11.33
CA CYS A 161 -18.56 4.73 12.43
C CYS A 161 -17.96 5.37 13.69
N LYS A 162 -17.96 4.65 14.82
CA LYS A 162 -17.26 5.06 16.03
C LYS A 162 -15.89 4.39 16.13
N THR A 163 -14.90 5.17 16.55
CA THR A 163 -13.57 4.67 16.92
C THR A 163 -13.61 3.92 18.26
N LYS A 164 -12.51 3.23 18.61
CA LYS A 164 -12.32 2.63 19.95
C LYS A 164 -12.49 3.64 21.10
N GLY A 165 -12.22 4.91 20.86
CA GLY A 165 -12.42 6.00 21.82
C GLY A 165 -13.86 6.53 21.90
N GLY A 166 -14.81 5.95 21.16
CA GLY A 166 -16.21 6.35 21.11
C GLY A 166 -16.51 7.60 20.27
N ASN A 167 -15.50 8.20 19.63
CA ASN A 167 -15.68 9.35 18.75
C ASN A 167 -16.20 8.90 17.37
N SER A 168 -17.14 9.70 16.81
CA SER A 168 -17.58 9.48 15.44
C SER A 168 -16.49 9.89 14.45
N THR A 169 -16.21 9.03 13.48
CA THR A 169 -15.29 9.30 12.37
C THR A 169 -15.94 8.96 11.04
N ILE A 170 -15.39 9.51 9.98
CA ILE A 170 -15.74 9.17 8.60
C ILE A 170 -14.53 8.45 8.02
N GLY A 171 -14.76 7.32 7.36
CA GLY A 171 -13.74 6.59 6.60
C GLY A 171 -14.14 6.49 5.14
N GLU A 172 -13.15 6.38 4.28
CA GLU A 172 -13.33 6.18 2.84
C GLU A 172 -12.45 5.04 2.35
N TYR A 173 -13.09 3.93 1.93
CA TYR A 173 -12.42 2.75 1.43
C TYR A 173 -12.63 2.60 -0.06
N VAL A 174 -11.61 2.06 -0.72
CA VAL A 174 -11.73 1.54 -2.09
C VAL A 174 -11.60 0.02 -2.03
N PHE A 175 -12.63 -0.65 -2.54
CA PHE A 175 -12.66 -2.10 -2.71
C PHE A 175 -12.43 -2.44 -4.18
N VAL A 176 -11.50 -3.34 -4.44
CA VAL A 176 -11.36 -4.01 -5.73
C VAL A 176 -12.10 -5.33 -5.65
N MET A 177 -13.08 -5.53 -6.54
CA MET A 177 -13.95 -6.70 -6.55
C MET A 177 -13.85 -7.43 -7.89
N ASP A 178 -14.09 -8.74 -7.86
CA ASP A 178 -14.10 -9.56 -9.07
C ASP A 178 -15.23 -9.18 -10.06
N LYS A 179 -15.13 -9.65 -11.31
CA LYS A 179 -16.11 -9.34 -12.38
C LYS A 179 -17.55 -9.70 -12.01
N ASP A 180 -17.74 -10.76 -11.24
CA ASP A 180 -19.05 -11.30 -10.86
C ASP A 180 -19.63 -10.70 -9.58
N LEU A 181 -18.84 -9.87 -8.85
CA LEU A 181 -19.16 -9.33 -7.52
C LEU A 181 -19.46 -10.46 -6.52
N LYS A 182 -18.52 -11.43 -6.44
CA LYS A 182 -18.59 -12.55 -5.51
C LYS A 182 -17.58 -12.42 -4.37
N GLU A 183 -16.46 -11.71 -4.62
CA GLU A 183 -15.39 -11.54 -3.64
C GLU A 183 -14.73 -10.16 -3.73
N ILE A 184 -14.16 -9.74 -2.60
CA ILE A 184 -13.29 -8.59 -2.49
C ILE A 184 -11.86 -9.09 -2.70
N ILE A 185 -11.19 -8.62 -3.76
CA ILE A 185 -9.81 -8.95 -4.11
C ILE A 185 -8.83 -8.16 -3.26
N ALA A 186 -9.11 -6.87 -3.06
CA ALA A 186 -8.29 -5.97 -2.26
C ALA A 186 -9.15 -4.86 -1.63
N THR A 187 -8.67 -4.32 -0.51
CA THR A 187 -9.28 -3.18 0.19
C THR A 187 -8.19 -2.19 0.54
N PHE A 188 -8.47 -0.91 0.31
CA PHE A 188 -7.56 0.20 0.60
C PHE A 188 -8.31 1.26 1.41
N ASP A 189 -7.76 1.63 2.57
CA ASP A 189 -8.19 2.81 3.32
C ASP A 189 -7.46 4.02 2.72
N ILE A 190 -8.15 4.77 1.85
CA ILE A 190 -7.53 5.86 1.10
C ILE A 190 -7.31 7.13 1.94
N ASP A 191 -7.89 7.19 3.14
CA ASP A 191 -7.66 8.28 4.09
C ASP A 191 -6.40 8.03 4.94
N GLU A 192 -5.96 6.78 5.04
CA GLU A 192 -4.80 6.39 5.84
C GLU A 192 -3.49 6.95 5.26
N GLU A 193 -2.63 7.46 6.15
CA GLU A 193 -1.33 8.02 5.76
C GLU A 193 -0.44 6.99 5.08
N ASP A 194 -0.47 5.75 5.54
CA ASP A 194 0.30 4.64 4.96
C ASP A 194 -0.10 4.36 3.51
N TYR A 195 -1.40 4.44 3.18
CA TYR A 195 -1.86 4.29 1.79
C TYR A 195 -1.33 5.41 0.91
N LYS A 196 -1.43 6.66 1.37
CA LYS A 196 -0.95 7.82 0.61
C LYS A 196 0.56 7.75 0.39
N ALA A 197 1.32 7.44 1.44
CA ALA A 197 2.76 7.28 1.35
C ALA A 197 3.16 6.13 0.39
N ALA A 198 2.45 5.01 0.42
CA ALA A 198 2.69 3.90 -0.49
C ALA A 198 2.39 4.26 -1.96
N VAL A 199 1.29 4.97 -2.22
CA VAL A 199 0.96 5.45 -3.57
C VAL A 199 1.99 6.45 -4.07
N ASP A 200 2.38 7.42 -3.25
CA ASP A 200 3.42 8.41 -3.60
C ASP A 200 4.75 7.69 -3.92
N PHE A 201 5.12 6.69 -3.13
CA PHE A 201 6.33 5.88 -3.37
C PHE A 201 6.25 5.08 -4.69
N ILE A 202 5.09 4.49 -5.00
CA ILE A 202 4.85 3.80 -6.27
C ILE A 202 5.01 4.79 -7.43
N GLU A 203 4.33 5.94 -7.35
CA GLU A 203 4.37 6.96 -8.40
C GLU A 203 5.80 7.49 -8.61
N GLU A 204 6.56 7.75 -7.55
CA GLU A 204 7.97 8.12 -7.65
C GLU A 204 8.79 7.01 -8.30
N THR A 205 8.58 5.75 -7.90
CA THR A 205 9.26 4.59 -8.48
C THR A 205 9.03 4.49 -9.99
N LEU A 206 7.81 4.72 -10.46
CA LEU A 206 7.46 4.68 -11.89
C LEU A 206 8.14 5.79 -12.72
N THR A 207 8.69 6.82 -12.09
CA THR A 207 9.49 7.83 -12.81
C THR A 207 10.92 7.35 -13.13
N LYS A 208 11.37 6.25 -12.54
CA LYS A 208 12.72 5.70 -12.68
C LYS A 208 12.75 4.56 -13.68
N THR A 209 13.94 4.25 -14.21
CA THR A 209 14.17 3.06 -15.03
C THR A 209 14.82 1.95 -14.20
N LYS A 210 14.66 0.69 -14.63
CA LYS A 210 15.34 -0.44 -13.99
C LYS A 210 16.85 -0.29 -14.02
N GLU A 211 17.40 0.22 -15.12
CA GLU A 211 18.83 0.47 -15.29
C GLU A 211 19.34 1.51 -14.27
N SER A 212 18.58 2.60 -14.06
CA SER A 212 18.98 3.63 -13.10
C SER A 212 18.97 3.09 -11.67
N ILE A 213 17.99 2.30 -11.29
CA ILE A 213 17.91 1.68 -9.96
C ILE A 213 19.03 0.64 -9.79
N GLN A 214 19.31 -0.16 -10.83
CA GLN A 214 20.39 -1.15 -10.79
C GLN A 214 21.76 -0.47 -10.62
N GLN A 215 21.98 0.66 -11.28
CA GLN A 215 23.20 1.46 -11.11
C GLN A 215 23.36 1.93 -9.66
N GLU A 216 22.31 2.43 -9.02
CA GLU A 216 22.35 2.83 -7.60
C GLU A 216 22.71 1.66 -6.67
N ILE A 217 22.20 0.45 -6.97
CA ILE A 217 22.53 -0.78 -6.22
C ILE A 217 24.01 -1.13 -6.37
N ASP A 218 24.56 -1.01 -7.57
CA ASP A 218 25.93 -1.38 -7.88
C ASP A 218 26.91 -0.35 -7.29
N ASP A 219 26.61 0.94 -7.34
CA ASP A 219 27.40 2.00 -6.70
C ASP A 219 27.51 1.78 -5.18
N ILE A 220 26.42 1.33 -4.52
CA ILE A 220 26.45 1.00 -3.08
C ILE A 220 27.37 -0.20 -2.80
N LYS A 221 27.52 -1.15 -3.72
CA LYS A 221 28.41 -2.32 -3.53
C LYS A 221 29.88 -1.94 -3.65
N GLU A 222 30.25 -1.11 -4.65
CA GLU A 222 31.63 -0.68 -4.86
C GLU A 222 32.19 0.08 -3.65
N ASP A 223 31.36 0.82 -2.95
CA ASP A 223 31.74 1.54 -1.74
C ASP A 223 32.03 0.64 -0.50
N LEU A 224 31.76 -0.68 -0.61
CA LEU A 224 31.96 -1.64 0.49
C LEU A 224 33.26 -2.43 0.39
N ASP A 225 33.90 -2.46 -0.78
CA ASP A 225 35.17 -3.13 -1.06
C ASP A 225 36.33 -2.16 -0.90
#